data_c32f2b217beea1dcee933945d4bdabd0
#
_entry.id   c32f2b217beea1dcee933945d4bdabd0
#
_cell.length_a   1.000
_cell.length_b   1.000
_cell.length_c   1.000
_cell.angle_alpha   90.00
_cell.angle_beta   90.00
_cell.angle_gamma   90.00
#
_symmetry.space_group_name_H-M   'P 1'
#
loop_
_entity.id
_entity.type
_entity.pdbx_description
1 polymer ?
#
loop_
_entity_poly.entity_id
_entity_poly.type
_entity_poly.pdbx_seq_one_letter_code
_entity_poly.pdbx_strand_id
1 'polypeptide(L)'
;MIRSSASEMASKLASGEMTSVALTQAHLDQIAAVDKDVHAFLHVDTQGALAQAAAVDAKRKNKEKLSPLAGVPLALKDVMTQKGIPTTCGSKILEGWRPPYDSTVVVNLKKNDIIILGKTNMDEFAMGSSTENSAYGPTHNPWDLTRIPGGSGGGSAASLAAFEAPLAIGTDTGGSIRQPAAVTGTVGVKPTYGGVSRYGLVAFSSSLDQAGPCARTVLDAALLHEAIAGHDPKDSTSINAPVPAVVAAAKSGNVKGMKIGVVKELNGDGYQKGVRTRFEESLELLAAAGAEIVEVSAPNFEYALAAYYLIAPSECSSNLARFDAMRYGLRVGDSDGASAESVMNLTREIGFGREVKRRIILGTYALSSGYYDAYYGSAQKVRTLITQDFNKAFEKADVLVSPTCPTTAFKIGEKANDPLAMYLNDIATIPVNMAGIGGMSLPSGVAEEDGLPVGFQIMAPVMKDDRMYSVGAALEAALLSKWGAPLLSTIPALAGSK
;
A
#
# COMPACT_ATOMS: atom_id res chain seq x y z
N MET A 1 21.42 6.88 -11.75
CA MET A 1 21.03 7.58 -10.51
C MET A 1 19.65 7.11 -10.02
N ILE A 2 18.56 7.40 -10.73
CA ILE A 2 17.18 7.08 -10.31
C ILE A 2 16.85 5.60 -10.22
N ARG A 3 17.63 4.70 -10.81
CA ARG A 3 17.43 3.22 -10.78
C ARG A 3 18.09 2.53 -9.58
N SER A 4 18.93 3.24 -8.80
CA SER A 4 19.51 2.72 -7.55
C SER A 4 18.43 2.50 -6.49
N SER A 5 18.70 1.64 -5.49
CA SER A 5 17.86 1.51 -4.30
C SER A 5 17.91 2.79 -3.45
N ALA A 6 16.92 2.99 -2.57
CA ALA A 6 16.91 4.14 -1.67
C ALA A 6 18.09 4.13 -0.69
N SER A 7 18.50 2.94 -0.24
CA SER A 7 19.66 2.76 0.62
C SER A 7 20.98 3.09 -0.08
N GLU A 8 21.12 2.75 -1.37
CA GLU A 8 22.29 3.17 -2.18
C GLU A 8 22.30 4.69 -2.40
N MET A 9 21.14 5.30 -2.71
CA MET A 9 20.99 6.75 -2.81
C MET A 9 21.38 7.44 -1.50
N ALA A 10 20.88 6.96 -0.37
CA ALA A 10 21.20 7.47 0.95
C ALA A 10 22.71 7.39 1.26
N SER A 11 23.37 6.29 0.86
CA SER A 11 24.82 6.12 1.00
C SER A 11 25.61 7.16 0.20
N LYS A 12 25.21 7.41 -1.06
CA LYS A 12 25.83 8.42 -1.93
C LYS A 12 25.58 9.85 -1.45
N LEU A 13 24.42 10.13 -0.88
CA LEU A 13 24.14 11.40 -0.21
C LEU A 13 25.03 11.58 1.03
N ALA A 14 25.20 10.53 1.82
CA ALA A 14 26.04 10.56 3.04
C ALA A 14 27.52 10.75 2.73
N SER A 15 28.03 10.15 1.65
CA SER A 15 29.41 10.32 1.19
C SER A 15 29.68 11.65 0.50
N GLY A 16 28.64 12.40 0.12
CA GLY A 16 28.78 13.64 -0.66
C GLY A 16 29.01 13.42 -2.16
N GLU A 17 28.87 12.17 -2.66
CA GLU A 17 28.94 11.85 -4.09
C GLU A 17 27.82 12.53 -4.88
N MET A 18 26.67 12.76 -4.23
CA MET A 18 25.55 13.52 -4.81
C MET A 18 24.89 14.43 -3.77
N THR A 19 24.13 15.42 -4.23
CA THR A 19 23.29 16.27 -3.38
C THR A 19 21.83 15.83 -3.42
N SER A 20 21.09 16.13 -2.35
CA SER A 20 19.65 15.88 -2.30
C SER A 20 18.91 16.67 -3.39
N VAL A 21 19.33 17.91 -3.66
CA VAL A 21 18.77 18.72 -4.77
C VAL A 21 18.94 18.01 -6.11
N ALA A 22 20.15 17.51 -6.43
CA ALA A 22 20.40 16.83 -7.70
C ALA A 22 19.59 15.53 -7.83
N LEU A 23 19.49 14.76 -6.74
CA LEU A 23 18.68 13.53 -6.71
C LEU A 23 17.18 13.84 -6.87
N THR A 24 16.68 14.84 -6.14
CA THR A 24 15.27 15.26 -6.21
C THR A 24 14.93 15.75 -7.62
N GLN A 25 15.80 16.59 -8.22
CA GLN A 25 15.61 17.07 -9.60
C GLN A 25 15.54 15.92 -10.61
N ALA A 26 16.45 14.93 -10.48
CA ALA A 26 16.44 13.77 -11.39
C ALA A 26 15.12 12.96 -11.33
N HIS A 27 14.50 12.85 -10.16
CA HIS A 27 13.18 12.23 -10.03
C HIS A 27 12.05 13.10 -10.56
N LEU A 28 12.10 14.41 -10.34
CA LEU A 28 11.14 15.37 -10.93
C LEU A 28 11.22 15.35 -12.46
N ASP A 29 12.42 15.26 -13.03
CA ASP A 29 12.63 15.13 -14.48
C ASP A 29 12.05 13.83 -15.01
N GLN A 30 12.20 12.72 -14.28
CA GLN A 30 11.60 11.43 -14.63
C GLN A 30 10.06 11.50 -14.60
N ILE A 31 9.47 12.10 -13.56
CA ILE A 31 8.02 12.32 -13.48
C ILE A 31 7.55 13.13 -14.71
N ALA A 32 8.21 14.25 -15.02
CA ALA A 32 7.86 15.06 -16.17
C ALA A 32 7.98 14.32 -17.51
N ALA A 33 8.88 13.33 -17.60
CA ALA A 33 9.09 12.54 -18.81
C ALA A 33 8.02 11.48 -19.03
N VAL A 34 7.59 10.75 -17.96
CA VAL A 34 6.81 9.52 -18.10
C VAL A 34 5.43 9.54 -17.46
N ASP A 35 5.15 10.43 -16.49
CA ASP A 35 3.89 10.40 -15.72
C ASP A 35 2.66 10.76 -16.55
N LYS A 36 2.82 11.43 -17.69
CA LYS A 36 1.73 11.63 -18.66
C LYS A 36 1.14 10.31 -19.20
N ASP A 37 1.95 9.23 -19.21
CA ASP A 37 1.56 7.91 -19.68
C ASP A 37 1.24 6.96 -18.50
N VAL A 38 1.91 7.13 -17.35
CA VAL A 38 1.71 6.31 -16.15
C VAL A 38 0.56 6.84 -15.28
N HIS A 39 0.46 8.16 -15.14
CA HIS A 39 -0.52 8.85 -14.30
C HIS A 39 -0.48 8.38 -12.83
N ALA A 40 0.74 8.28 -12.30
CA ALA A 40 0.98 7.89 -10.91
C ALA A 40 0.72 9.05 -9.93
N PHE A 41 0.87 10.31 -10.36
CA PHE A 41 0.71 11.49 -9.51
C PHE A 41 -0.56 12.28 -9.82
N LEU A 42 -1.25 12.73 -8.77
CA LEU A 42 -2.33 13.73 -8.84
C LEU A 42 -1.79 15.15 -8.59
N HIS A 43 -0.69 15.26 -7.87
CA HIS A 43 -0.03 16.53 -7.57
C HIS A 43 1.47 16.32 -7.38
N VAL A 44 2.28 17.13 -8.06
CA VAL A 44 3.74 17.18 -7.89
C VAL A 44 4.12 18.52 -7.28
N ASP A 45 4.76 18.49 -6.11
CA ASP A 45 5.22 19.69 -5.38
C ASP A 45 6.67 20.01 -5.71
N THR A 46 6.94 20.38 -6.96
CA THR A 46 8.30 20.65 -7.46
C THR A 46 9.06 21.64 -6.60
N GLN A 47 8.44 22.78 -6.28
CA GLN A 47 9.10 23.84 -5.50
C GLN A 47 9.33 23.42 -4.04
N GLY A 48 8.32 22.82 -3.41
CA GLY A 48 8.42 22.35 -2.04
C GLY A 48 9.44 21.20 -1.89
N ALA A 49 9.48 20.26 -2.83
CA ALA A 49 10.45 19.17 -2.83
C ALA A 49 11.90 19.69 -2.96
N LEU A 50 12.16 20.60 -3.89
CA LEU A 50 13.49 21.18 -4.06
C LEU A 50 13.91 22.05 -2.85
N ALA A 51 12.98 22.79 -2.24
CA ALA A 51 13.25 23.54 -1.02
C ALA A 51 13.59 22.62 0.17
N GLN A 52 12.85 21.51 0.34
CA GLN A 52 13.17 20.48 1.34
C GLN A 52 14.57 19.89 1.08
N ALA A 53 14.88 19.52 -0.17
CA ALA A 53 16.17 18.95 -0.56
C ALA A 53 17.34 19.93 -0.26
N ALA A 54 17.19 21.20 -0.61
CA ALA A 54 18.18 22.23 -0.32
C ALA A 54 18.41 22.41 1.20
N ALA A 55 17.36 22.33 2.00
CA ALA A 55 17.48 22.39 3.46
C ALA A 55 18.26 21.18 4.02
N VAL A 56 18.06 19.99 3.47
CA VAL A 56 18.83 18.79 3.87
C VAL A 56 20.29 18.91 3.45
N ASP A 57 20.58 19.40 2.26
CA ASP A 57 21.96 19.64 1.81
C ASP A 57 22.68 20.66 2.71
N ALA A 58 21.97 21.69 3.18
CA ALA A 58 22.52 22.67 4.13
C ALA A 58 22.84 22.02 5.49
N LYS A 59 21.92 21.19 6.05
CA LYS A 59 22.16 20.43 7.27
C LYS A 59 23.39 19.51 7.13
N ARG A 60 23.53 18.83 6.00
CA ARG A 60 24.66 17.94 5.70
C ARG A 60 25.99 18.71 5.63
N LYS A 61 25.98 19.89 4.97
CA LYS A 61 27.14 20.79 4.95
C LYS A 61 27.55 21.24 6.35
N ASN A 62 26.58 21.48 7.22
CA ASN A 62 26.80 21.84 8.63
C ASN A 62 27.19 20.64 9.50
N LYS A 63 27.32 19.42 8.94
CA LYS A 63 27.64 18.17 9.65
C LYS A 63 26.62 17.82 10.76
N GLU A 64 25.37 18.20 10.59
CA GLU A 64 24.29 17.81 11.49
C GLU A 64 24.06 16.29 11.42
N LYS A 65 23.62 15.70 12.54
CA LYS A 65 23.24 14.28 12.56
C LYS A 65 21.92 14.10 11.81
N LEU A 66 21.94 13.39 10.72
CA LEU A 66 20.79 13.12 9.86
C LEU A 66 20.30 11.67 10.00
N SER A 67 19.02 11.44 9.63
CA SER A 67 18.45 10.08 9.57
C SER A 67 19.04 9.28 8.41
N PRO A 68 18.93 7.93 8.43
CA PRO A 68 19.44 7.07 7.37
C PRO A 68 18.91 7.40 5.96
N LEU A 69 17.66 7.88 5.83
CA LEU A 69 17.02 8.22 4.56
C LEU A 69 16.97 9.73 4.27
N ALA A 70 17.69 10.55 5.04
CA ALA A 70 17.65 12.00 4.85
C ALA A 70 18.07 12.42 3.43
N GLY A 71 17.21 13.18 2.78
CA GLY A 71 17.40 13.68 1.42
C GLY A 71 16.96 12.73 0.31
N VAL A 72 16.44 11.54 0.64
CA VAL A 72 15.89 10.60 -0.34
C VAL A 72 14.45 10.99 -0.71
N PRO A 73 14.09 11.03 -2.01
CA PRO A 73 12.73 11.35 -2.47
C PRO A 73 11.70 10.24 -2.15
N LEU A 74 10.42 10.66 -2.02
CA LEU A 74 9.31 9.78 -1.68
C LEU A 74 8.01 10.25 -2.33
N ALA A 75 7.18 9.32 -2.81
CA ALA A 75 5.82 9.53 -3.28
C ALA A 75 4.79 9.23 -2.17
N LEU A 76 3.80 10.11 -1.95
CA LEU A 76 2.85 10.00 -0.85
C LEU A 76 1.43 9.76 -1.36
N LYS A 77 0.80 8.65 -0.96
CA LYS A 77 -0.60 8.36 -1.36
C LYS A 77 -1.55 9.49 -0.95
N ASP A 78 -2.45 9.87 -1.84
CA ASP A 78 -3.31 11.06 -1.69
C ASP A 78 -4.42 10.95 -0.64
N VAL A 79 -4.39 9.92 0.19
CA VAL A 79 -5.26 9.72 1.36
C VAL A 79 -4.69 10.37 2.64
N MET A 80 -3.41 10.78 2.62
CA MET A 80 -2.71 11.35 3.78
C MET A 80 -2.71 12.87 3.71
N THR A 81 -3.15 13.51 4.81
CA THR A 81 -3.11 14.96 4.92
C THR A 81 -1.68 15.47 4.99
N GLN A 82 -1.38 16.46 4.16
CA GLN A 82 -0.16 17.23 4.18
C GLN A 82 -0.54 18.71 4.19
N LYS A 83 -0.15 19.43 5.24
CA LYS A 83 -0.55 20.83 5.46
C LYS A 83 -0.28 21.70 4.24
N GLY A 84 -1.34 22.35 3.73
CA GLY A 84 -1.26 23.28 2.60
C GLY A 84 -1.11 22.64 1.22
N ILE A 85 -0.97 21.31 1.13
CA ILE A 85 -0.86 20.56 -0.13
C ILE A 85 -2.20 19.92 -0.46
N PRO A 86 -2.67 19.91 -1.72
CA PRO A 86 -3.93 19.27 -2.09
C PRO A 86 -4.00 17.83 -1.61
N THR A 87 -5.14 17.44 -1.04
CA THR A 87 -5.44 16.08 -0.62
C THR A 87 -6.86 15.75 -1.03
N THR A 88 -7.01 14.99 -2.12
CA THR A 88 -8.30 14.74 -2.76
C THR A 88 -8.86 13.34 -2.50
N CYS A 89 -8.02 12.39 -2.06
CA CYS A 89 -8.37 10.96 -1.96
C CYS A 89 -8.89 10.37 -3.28
N GLY A 90 -8.43 10.88 -4.44
CA GLY A 90 -8.94 10.47 -5.75
C GLY A 90 -10.40 10.85 -6.01
N SER A 91 -10.96 11.82 -5.28
CA SER A 91 -12.38 12.19 -5.28
C SER A 91 -12.62 13.66 -5.59
N LYS A 92 -13.71 13.95 -6.29
CA LYS A 92 -14.21 15.32 -6.47
C LYS A 92 -14.74 15.94 -5.18
N ILE A 93 -15.15 15.14 -4.20
CA ILE A 93 -15.61 15.62 -2.89
C ILE A 93 -14.56 16.49 -2.18
N LEU A 94 -13.27 16.20 -2.37
CA LEU A 94 -12.17 16.95 -1.77
C LEU A 94 -11.35 17.73 -2.81
N GLU A 95 -11.86 17.94 -4.01
CA GLU A 95 -11.19 18.74 -5.03
C GLU A 95 -10.87 20.14 -4.50
N GLY A 96 -9.60 20.55 -4.64
CA GLY A 96 -9.12 21.85 -4.15
C GLY A 96 -8.92 21.96 -2.65
N TRP A 97 -9.29 20.97 -1.86
CA TRP A 97 -9.08 20.99 -0.43
C TRP A 97 -7.60 20.88 -0.05
N ARG A 98 -7.16 21.81 0.82
CA ARG A 98 -5.81 21.82 1.39
C ARG A 98 -5.89 21.66 2.91
N PRO A 99 -5.44 20.53 3.46
CA PRO A 99 -5.51 20.29 4.91
C PRO A 99 -4.78 21.37 5.71
N PRO A 100 -5.30 21.78 6.88
CA PRO A 100 -4.61 22.71 7.78
C PRO A 100 -3.55 22.03 8.66
N TYR A 101 -3.37 20.71 8.57
CA TYR A 101 -2.46 19.91 9.39
C TYR A 101 -1.83 18.76 8.60
N ASP A 102 -0.69 18.26 9.12
CA ASP A 102 0.00 17.07 8.62
C ASP A 102 -0.53 15.81 9.33
N SER A 103 -0.62 14.69 8.61
CA SER A 103 -0.73 13.36 9.22
C SER A 103 0.54 13.03 10.01
N THR A 104 0.44 12.13 10.99
CA THR A 104 1.62 11.71 11.76
C THR A 104 2.67 11.06 10.87
N VAL A 105 2.27 10.32 9.83
CA VAL A 105 3.20 9.81 8.81
C VAL A 105 3.99 10.95 8.17
N VAL A 106 3.32 12.02 7.73
CA VAL A 106 4.01 13.19 7.14
C VAL A 106 4.91 13.91 8.15
N VAL A 107 4.49 14.03 9.41
CA VAL A 107 5.34 14.58 10.49
C VAL A 107 6.60 13.74 10.64
N ASN A 108 6.48 12.41 10.65
CA ASN A 108 7.62 11.51 10.79
C ASN A 108 8.54 11.54 9.55
N LEU A 109 7.99 11.62 8.33
CA LEU A 109 8.78 11.80 7.12
C LEU A 109 9.61 13.09 7.17
N LYS A 110 8.99 14.22 7.52
CA LYS A 110 9.67 15.51 7.68
C LYS A 110 10.72 15.48 8.78
N LYS A 111 10.43 14.83 9.94
CA LYS A 111 11.39 14.67 11.04
C LYS A 111 12.62 13.86 10.62
N ASN A 112 12.45 12.92 9.69
CA ASN A 112 13.53 12.12 9.14
C ASN A 112 14.16 12.73 7.88
N ASP A 113 13.83 13.99 7.54
CA ASP A 113 14.35 14.71 6.38
C ASP A 113 14.15 13.96 5.04
N ILE A 114 13.07 13.19 4.90
CA ILE A 114 12.68 12.51 3.67
C ILE A 114 11.92 13.50 2.78
N ILE A 115 12.25 13.56 1.50
CA ILE A 115 11.73 14.55 0.57
C ILE A 115 10.41 14.08 -0.04
N ILE A 116 9.31 14.76 0.20
CA ILE A 116 8.01 14.43 -0.39
C ILE A 116 7.88 15.10 -1.76
N LEU A 117 7.85 14.28 -2.84
CA LEU A 117 7.73 14.75 -4.23
C LEU A 117 6.33 15.23 -4.58
N GLY A 118 5.29 14.60 -4.01
CA GLY A 118 3.91 14.89 -4.34
C GLY A 118 2.94 13.81 -3.85
N LYS A 119 1.70 13.87 -4.37
CA LYS A 119 0.57 13.04 -3.98
C LYS A 119 0.20 12.07 -5.09
N THR A 120 0.21 10.77 -4.79
CA THR A 120 -0.05 9.73 -5.79
C THR A 120 -1.52 9.39 -5.94
N ASN A 121 -1.89 9.03 -7.18
CA ASN A 121 -3.22 8.60 -7.53
C ASN A 121 -3.65 7.32 -6.79
N MET A 122 -4.95 7.14 -6.65
CA MET A 122 -5.54 6.04 -5.90
C MET A 122 -7.00 5.81 -6.29
N ASP A 123 -7.54 4.64 -6.03
CA ASP A 123 -9.00 4.47 -6.06
C ASP A 123 -9.66 5.43 -5.06
N GLU A 124 -10.79 5.98 -5.43
CA GLU A 124 -11.52 6.99 -4.66
C GLU A 124 -11.76 6.53 -3.21
N PHE A 125 -11.29 7.31 -2.22
CA PHE A 125 -11.33 7.00 -0.78
C PHE A 125 -10.81 5.62 -0.42
N ALA A 126 -9.80 5.12 -1.15
CA ALA A 126 -9.21 3.79 -1.00
C ALA A 126 -10.18 2.62 -1.30
N MET A 127 -11.22 2.84 -2.09
CA MET A 127 -12.25 1.86 -2.43
C MET A 127 -12.07 1.33 -3.85
N GLY A 128 -11.26 0.30 -3.98
CA GLY A 128 -10.98 -0.40 -5.22
C GLY A 128 -9.70 -1.21 -5.15
N SER A 129 -9.45 -2.00 -6.18
CA SER A 129 -8.31 -2.91 -6.30
C SER A 129 -7.60 -2.75 -7.65
N SER A 130 -7.76 -1.59 -8.32
CA SER A 130 -7.24 -1.38 -9.66
C SER A 130 -6.75 0.04 -9.96
N THR A 131 -7.09 1.02 -9.12
CA THR A 131 -6.88 2.46 -9.33
C THR A 131 -7.63 3.00 -10.58
N GLU A 132 -8.71 2.30 -10.97
CA GLU A 132 -9.64 2.76 -12.02
C GLU A 132 -10.73 3.69 -11.48
N ASN A 133 -11.01 3.64 -10.16
CA ASN A 133 -12.08 4.41 -9.53
C ASN A 133 -11.66 5.84 -9.14
N SER A 134 -10.51 6.33 -9.58
CA SER A 134 -10.10 7.71 -9.36
C SER A 134 -10.98 8.67 -10.18
N ALA A 135 -11.43 9.77 -9.56
CA ALA A 135 -12.14 10.84 -10.25
C ALA A 135 -11.27 11.59 -11.29
N TYR A 136 -9.96 11.37 -11.24
CA TYR A 136 -8.96 12.01 -12.10
C TYR A 136 -8.46 11.10 -13.22
N GLY A 137 -9.02 9.90 -13.37
CA GLY A 137 -8.63 8.89 -14.34
C GLY A 137 -7.71 7.80 -13.75
N PRO A 138 -7.56 6.68 -14.48
CA PRO A 138 -6.79 5.53 -14.01
C PRO A 138 -5.29 5.80 -13.97
N THR A 139 -4.59 5.06 -13.12
CA THR A 139 -3.14 4.89 -13.22
C THR A 139 -2.86 3.66 -14.09
N HIS A 140 -1.80 3.69 -14.88
CA HIS A 140 -1.37 2.64 -15.78
C HIS A 140 -0.18 1.87 -15.22
N ASN A 141 -0.11 0.57 -15.51
CA ASN A 141 1.00 -0.27 -15.06
C ASN A 141 2.24 -0.03 -15.93
N PRO A 142 3.41 0.33 -15.37
CA PRO A 142 4.63 0.54 -16.15
C PRO A 142 5.14 -0.69 -16.91
N TRP A 143 4.70 -1.91 -16.56
CA TRP A 143 5.01 -3.13 -17.30
C TRP A 143 4.22 -3.24 -18.61
N ASP A 144 2.97 -2.78 -18.60
CA ASP A 144 2.08 -2.72 -19.76
C ASP A 144 1.02 -1.64 -19.48
N LEU A 145 1.11 -0.53 -20.20
CA LEU A 145 0.24 0.64 -20.00
C LEU A 145 -1.25 0.36 -20.30
N THR A 146 -1.59 -0.80 -20.85
CA THR A 146 -2.99 -1.21 -21.04
C THR A 146 -3.58 -1.90 -19.81
N ARG A 147 -2.76 -2.15 -18.78
CA ARG A 147 -3.12 -2.93 -17.59
C ARG A 147 -3.15 -2.09 -16.33
N ILE A 148 -3.86 -2.60 -15.32
CA ILE A 148 -3.99 -1.96 -14.02
C ILE A 148 -2.67 -2.08 -13.22
N PRO A 149 -2.30 -1.07 -12.42
CA PRO A 149 -1.18 -1.15 -11.48
C PRO A 149 -1.58 -1.78 -10.15
N GLY A 150 -2.82 -2.29 -10.06
CA GLY A 150 -3.43 -2.63 -8.78
C GLY A 150 -4.03 -1.43 -8.05
N GLY A 151 -4.60 -1.66 -6.89
CA GLY A 151 -5.28 -0.65 -6.08
C GLY A 151 -5.55 -1.12 -4.63
N SER A 152 -5.94 -0.15 -3.83
CA SER A 152 -6.17 1.26 -4.11
C SER A 152 -4.90 2.12 -4.17
N GLY A 153 -3.70 1.60 -3.86
CA GLY A 153 -2.41 2.31 -3.87
C GLY A 153 -1.65 2.20 -5.19
N GLY A 154 -2.33 2.08 -6.33
CA GLY A 154 -1.69 1.86 -7.63
C GLY A 154 -0.74 2.96 -8.05
N GLY A 155 -1.05 4.23 -7.80
CA GLY A 155 -0.13 5.34 -8.07
C GLY A 155 1.18 5.24 -7.28
N SER A 156 1.12 4.85 -5.99
CA SER A 156 2.32 4.64 -5.18
C SER A 156 3.19 3.50 -5.72
N ALA A 157 2.59 2.38 -6.11
CA ALA A 157 3.34 1.24 -6.65
C ALA A 157 3.86 1.51 -8.08
N ALA A 158 3.04 2.14 -8.94
CA ALA A 158 3.45 2.52 -10.29
C ALA A 158 4.61 3.52 -10.29
N SER A 159 4.60 4.51 -9.39
CA SER A 159 5.70 5.49 -9.27
C SER A 159 7.05 4.83 -8.96
N LEU A 160 7.06 3.74 -8.18
CA LEU A 160 8.27 2.96 -7.89
C LEU A 160 8.73 2.20 -9.13
N ALA A 161 7.81 1.53 -9.83
CA ALA A 161 8.12 0.73 -11.02
C ALA A 161 8.54 1.59 -12.22
N ALA A 162 7.98 2.82 -12.34
CA ALA A 162 8.37 3.81 -13.35
C ALA A 162 9.65 4.58 -12.97
N PHE A 163 10.29 4.30 -11.84
CA PHE A 163 11.43 5.04 -11.30
C PHE A 163 11.18 6.52 -11.03
N GLU A 164 9.94 6.93 -10.90
CA GLU A 164 9.55 8.29 -10.53
C GLU A 164 9.86 8.62 -9.08
N ALA A 165 9.87 7.61 -8.22
CA ALA A 165 10.30 7.71 -6.82
C ALA A 165 11.04 6.43 -6.39
N PRO A 166 12.01 6.50 -5.46
CA PRO A 166 12.64 5.31 -4.88
C PRO A 166 11.84 4.70 -3.72
N LEU A 167 11.02 5.51 -3.06
CA LEU A 167 10.18 5.18 -1.92
C LEU A 167 8.76 5.71 -2.13
N ALA A 168 7.78 5.02 -1.54
CA ALA A 168 6.43 5.53 -1.47
C ALA A 168 5.73 5.11 -0.16
N ILE A 169 4.69 5.85 0.22
CA ILE A 169 3.75 5.42 1.27
C ILE A 169 2.41 5.07 0.62
N GLY A 170 1.88 3.92 1.02
CA GLY A 170 0.53 3.49 0.69
C GLY A 170 -0.36 3.36 1.93
N THR A 171 -1.61 2.93 1.72
CA THR A 171 -2.51 2.42 2.76
C THR A 171 -3.11 1.10 2.32
N ASP A 172 -3.36 0.22 3.27
CA ASP A 172 -3.85 -1.14 3.04
C ASP A 172 -5.01 -1.43 3.98
N THR A 173 -6.19 -1.61 3.41
CA THR A 173 -7.44 -1.90 4.13
C THR A 173 -7.91 -3.33 3.86
N GLY A 174 -7.60 -3.85 2.67
CA GLY A 174 -7.91 -5.22 2.24
C GLY A 174 -6.83 -5.82 1.33
N GLY A 175 -5.71 -5.11 1.12
CA GLY A 175 -4.64 -5.50 0.20
C GLY A 175 -4.01 -4.33 -0.53
N SER A 176 -4.48 -3.10 -0.30
CA SER A 176 -4.19 -1.92 -1.15
C SER A 176 -2.73 -1.41 -1.16
N ILE A 177 -1.80 -2.05 -0.45
CA ILE A 177 -0.34 -1.93 -0.58
C ILE A 177 0.21 -3.18 -1.26
N ARG A 178 -0.15 -4.36 -0.75
CA ARG A 178 0.42 -5.65 -1.14
C ARG A 178 0.01 -6.07 -2.55
N GLN A 179 -1.26 -5.89 -2.91
CA GLN A 179 -1.79 -6.23 -4.23
C GLN A 179 -1.15 -5.36 -5.33
N PRO A 180 -1.10 -4.00 -5.23
CA PRO A 180 -0.36 -3.20 -6.20
C PRO A 180 1.12 -3.56 -6.29
N ALA A 181 1.77 -3.84 -5.16
CA ALA A 181 3.17 -4.26 -5.15
C ALA A 181 3.39 -5.56 -5.94
N ALA A 182 2.48 -6.54 -5.79
CA ALA A 182 2.54 -7.82 -6.51
C ALA A 182 2.49 -7.62 -8.02
N VAL A 183 1.54 -6.82 -8.51
CA VAL A 183 1.30 -6.67 -9.96
C VAL A 183 2.19 -5.62 -10.64
N THR A 184 2.97 -4.85 -9.87
CA THR A 184 3.97 -3.91 -10.39
C THR A 184 5.41 -4.36 -10.18
N GLY A 185 5.64 -5.51 -9.50
CA GLY A 185 6.98 -6.03 -9.25
C GLY A 185 7.76 -5.20 -8.23
N THR A 186 7.08 -4.64 -7.22
CA THR A 186 7.66 -3.84 -6.14
C THR A 186 7.47 -4.51 -4.78
N VAL A 187 8.05 -3.95 -3.72
CA VAL A 187 7.86 -4.40 -2.34
C VAL A 187 6.84 -3.51 -1.65
N GLY A 188 5.80 -4.12 -1.09
CA GLY A 188 4.78 -3.40 -0.33
C GLY A 188 4.51 -4.07 1.03
N VAL A 189 4.52 -3.28 2.10
CA VAL A 189 4.34 -3.80 3.45
C VAL A 189 3.17 -3.13 4.14
N LYS A 190 2.24 -3.94 4.61
CA LYS A 190 1.23 -3.57 5.58
C LYS A 190 1.75 -3.91 6.97
N PRO A 191 2.16 -2.93 7.79
CA PRO A 191 2.53 -3.19 9.18
C PRO A 191 1.41 -3.85 9.99
N THR A 192 1.75 -4.39 11.14
CA THR A 192 0.77 -4.71 12.19
C THR A 192 -0.18 -3.52 12.39
N TYR A 193 -1.50 -3.78 12.47
CA TYR A 193 -2.50 -2.75 12.70
C TYR A 193 -2.20 -1.97 13.99
N GLY A 194 -2.11 -0.65 13.88
CA GLY A 194 -1.70 0.23 14.98
C GLY A 194 -0.19 0.37 15.17
N GLY A 195 0.66 -0.32 14.39
CA GLY A 195 2.13 -0.14 14.42
C GLY A 195 2.60 1.17 13.79
N VAL A 196 1.80 1.72 12.87
CA VAL A 196 1.97 3.07 12.29
C VAL A 196 0.68 3.85 12.51
N SER A 197 0.80 5.09 12.98
CA SER A 197 -0.33 5.95 13.28
C SER A 197 -1.23 6.21 12.06
N ARG A 198 -2.55 6.22 12.31
CA ARG A 198 -3.59 6.58 11.34
C ARG A 198 -4.05 8.02 11.46
N TYR A 199 -3.50 8.82 12.40
CA TYR A 199 -3.87 10.23 12.53
C TYR A 199 -3.54 11.00 11.25
N GLY A 200 -4.57 11.63 10.66
CA GLY A 200 -4.47 12.37 9.41
C GLY A 200 -4.58 11.50 8.14
N LEU A 201 -4.87 10.20 8.28
CA LEU A 201 -5.39 9.40 7.17
C LEU A 201 -6.89 9.66 7.02
N VAL A 202 -7.35 9.92 5.80
CA VAL A 202 -8.79 9.99 5.53
C VAL A 202 -9.35 8.58 5.57
N ALA A 203 -10.20 8.30 6.55
CA ALA A 203 -10.63 6.95 6.87
C ALA A 203 -11.58 6.35 5.84
N PHE A 204 -11.26 5.15 5.36
CA PHE A 204 -12.19 4.25 4.69
C PHE A 204 -12.84 3.33 5.72
N SER A 205 -12.06 2.45 6.37
CA SER A 205 -12.54 1.49 7.36
C SER A 205 -11.69 1.56 8.61
N SER A 206 -12.25 2.12 9.69
CA SER A 206 -11.49 2.49 10.90
C SER A 206 -10.82 1.30 11.59
N SER A 207 -11.37 0.08 11.47
CA SER A 207 -10.82 -1.12 12.09
C SER A 207 -9.86 -1.90 11.19
N LEU A 208 -9.64 -1.45 9.96
CA LEU A 208 -8.84 -2.16 8.94
C LEU A 208 -7.73 -1.32 8.31
N ASP A 209 -7.93 0.01 8.16
CA ASP A 209 -6.98 0.91 7.50
C ASP A 209 -5.62 0.89 8.18
N GLN A 210 -4.54 0.75 7.39
CA GLN A 210 -3.17 0.83 7.88
C GLN A 210 -2.27 1.50 6.84
N ALA A 211 -1.47 2.49 7.25
CA ALA A 211 -0.40 3.05 6.43
C ALA A 211 0.83 2.15 6.45
N GLY A 212 1.54 2.09 5.34
CA GLY A 212 2.76 1.30 5.27
C GLY A 212 3.69 1.68 4.11
N PRO A 213 4.95 1.20 4.18
CA PRO A 213 5.98 1.51 3.21
C PRO A 213 5.82 0.71 1.92
N CYS A 214 6.13 1.37 0.81
CA CYS A 214 6.36 0.76 -0.49
C CYS A 214 7.76 1.14 -0.97
N ALA A 215 8.49 0.19 -1.56
CA ALA A 215 9.86 0.39 -2.00
C ALA A 215 10.23 -0.56 -3.16
N ARG A 216 11.45 -0.46 -3.67
CA ARG A 216 11.96 -1.36 -4.69
C ARG A 216 12.73 -2.56 -4.10
N THR A 217 13.14 -2.47 -2.82
CA THR A 217 13.84 -3.54 -2.10
C THR A 217 13.27 -3.72 -0.70
N VAL A 218 13.47 -4.91 -0.13
CA VAL A 218 13.04 -5.24 1.23
C VAL A 218 13.75 -4.36 2.27
N LEU A 219 15.05 -4.06 2.07
CA LEU A 219 15.80 -3.19 2.98
C LEU A 219 15.28 -1.75 2.95
N ASP A 220 14.95 -1.21 1.78
CA ASP A 220 14.41 0.14 1.64
C ASP A 220 13.04 0.26 2.32
N ALA A 221 12.18 -0.78 2.18
CA ALA A 221 10.90 -0.86 2.88
C ALA A 221 11.10 -0.92 4.41
N ALA A 222 12.11 -1.64 4.90
CA ALA A 222 12.44 -1.71 6.32
C ALA A 222 12.90 -0.34 6.88
N LEU A 223 13.78 0.35 6.18
CA LEU A 223 14.25 1.68 6.56
C LEU A 223 13.09 2.69 6.63
N LEU A 224 12.18 2.64 5.65
CA LEU A 224 11.00 3.51 5.63
C LEU A 224 10.01 3.11 6.73
N HIS A 225 9.83 1.81 7.01
CA HIS A 225 8.98 1.33 8.10
C HIS A 225 9.44 1.91 9.45
N GLU A 226 10.72 1.77 9.82
CA GLU A 226 11.23 2.35 11.06
C GLU A 226 11.09 3.87 11.12
N ALA A 227 11.21 4.55 9.97
CA ALA A 227 11.08 6.00 9.91
C ALA A 227 9.65 6.51 10.23
N ILE A 228 8.61 5.72 9.92
CA ILE A 228 7.20 6.13 10.08
C ILE A 228 6.49 5.46 11.26
N ALA A 229 7.03 4.37 11.82
CA ALA A 229 6.44 3.59 12.89
C ALA A 229 6.57 4.26 14.28
N GLY A 230 5.79 3.77 15.23
CA GLY A 230 5.85 4.16 16.62
C GLY A 230 4.53 4.64 17.19
N HIS A 231 4.48 4.75 18.52
CA HIS A 231 3.29 5.16 19.25
C HIS A 231 2.93 6.64 19.00
N ASP A 232 1.65 6.88 18.74
CA ASP A 232 1.08 8.23 18.60
C ASP A 232 -0.14 8.39 19.49
N PRO A 233 -0.11 9.29 20.51
CA PRO A 233 -1.24 9.54 21.40
C PRO A 233 -2.45 10.16 20.68
N LYS A 234 -2.31 10.64 19.43
CA LYS A 234 -3.42 11.18 18.63
C LYS A 234 -4.24 10.09 17.94
N ASP A 235 -3.73 8.87 17.90
CA ASP A 235 -4.44 7.70 17.35
C ASP A 235 -4.69 6.69 18.46
N SER A 236 -5.96 6.55 18.87
CA SER A 236 -6.36 5.64 19.94
C SER A 236 -6.09 4.15 19.65
N THR A 237 -5.83 3.81 18.39
CA THR A 237 -5.47 2.44 17.98
C THR A 237 -3.96 2.21 17.90
N SER A 238 -3.15 3.27 18.07
CA SER A 238 -1.70 3.17 18.03
C SER A 238 -1.15 2.34 19.19
N ILE A 239 -0.34 1.32 18.86
CA ILE A 239 0.23 0.39 19.84
C ILE A 239 1.35 1.08 20.61
N ASN A 240 1.27 1.08 21.94
CA ASN A 240 2.32 1.58 22.81
C ASN A 240 3.29 0.44 23.16
N ALA A 241 4.14 0.07 22.20
CA ALA A 241 5.18 -0.92 22.33
C ALA A 241 6.40 -0.52 21.48
N PRO A 242 7.59 -1.07 21.76
CA PRO A 242 8.77 -0.87 20.92
C PRO A 242 8.51 -1.30 19.47
N VAL A 243 9.00 -0.51 18.52
CA VAL A 243 8.95 -0.87 17.09
C VAL A 243 9.80 -2.13 16.87
N PRO A 244 9.29 -3.16 16.16
CA PRO A 244 10.09 -4.33 15.80
C PRO A 244 11.37 -3.93 15.04
N ALA A 245 12.46 -4.65 15.25
CA ALA A 245 13.78 -4.35 14.68
C ALA A 245 13.87 -4.76 13.20
N VAL A 246 12.99 -4.18 12.36
CA VAL A 246 12.79 -4.58 10.96
C VAL A 246 14.01 -4.34 10.07
N VAL A 247 14.79 -3.27 10.32
CA VAL A 247 16.01 -2.98 9.56
C VAL A 247 17.11 -4.00 9.90
N ALA A 248 17.24 -4.39 11.17
CA ALA A 248 18.22 -5.42 11.57
C ALA A 248 17.83 -6.77 10.96
N ALA A 249 16.55 -7.11 10.93
CA ALA A 249 16.02 -8.32 10.33
C ALA A 249 16.27 -8.35 8.81
N ALA A 250 15.97 -7.27 8.10
CA ALA A 250 16.21 -7.14 6.66
C ALA A 250 17.70 -7.25 6.29
N LYS A 251 18.61 -6.68 7.11
CA LYS A 251 20.06 -6.81 6.91
C LYS A 251 20.57 -8.21 7.17
N SER A 252 19.97 -8.92 8.11
CA SER A 252 20.37 -10.29 8.45
C SER A 252 19.92 -11.30 7.39
N GLY A 253 18.67 -11.23 6.94
CA GLY A 253 18.07 -12.20 6.02
C GLY A 253 18.18 -13.65 6.53
N ASN A 254 18.28 -13.86 7.85
CA ASN A 254 18.49 -15.19 8.39
C ASN A 254 17.16 -15.93 8.56
N VAL A 255 17.00 -17.04 7.82
CA VAL A 255 15.82 -17.93 7.87
C VAL A 255 16.14 -19.33 8.34
N LYS A 256 17.39 -19.61 8.72
CA LYS A 256 17.83 -20.94 9.11
C LYS A 256 17.06 -21.45 10.32
N GLY A 257 16.36 -22.57 10.14
CA GLY A 257 15.53 -23.19 11.17
C GLY A 257 14.17 -22.49 11.41
N MET A 258 13.84 -21.42 10.67
CA MET A 258 12.51 -20.82 10.72
C MET A 258 11.49 -21.75 10.05
N LYS A 259 10.33 -21.89 10.66
CA LYS A 259 9.18 -22.61 10.09
C LYS A 259 8.30 -21.66 9.29
N ILE A 260 8.18 -21.92 7.99
CA ILE A 260 7.38 -21.15 7.05
C ILE A 260 6.13 -21.94 6.71
N GLY A 261 4.97 -21.48 7.15
CA GLY A 261 3.67 -22.12 6.95
C GLY A 261 3.04 -21.76 5.62
N VAL A 262 2.84 -22.72 4.73
CA VAL A 262 2.07 -22.55 3.50
C VAL A 262 0.58 -22.69 3.83
N VAL A 263 -0.20 -21.63 3.60
CA VAL A 263 -1.64 -21.64 3.88
C VAL A 263 -2.37 -22.38 2.75
N LYS A 264 -2.90 -23.56 3.07
CA LYS A 264 -3.55 -24.46 2.11
C LYS A 264 -4.70 -23.79 1.35
N GLU A 265 -5.56 -23.05 2.06
CA GLU A 265 -6.74 -22.39 1.51
C GLU A 265 -6.42 -21.19 0.61
N LEU A 266 -5.17 -20.70 0.63
CA LEU A 266 -4.68 -19.62 -0.21
C LEU A 266 -3.69 -20.09 -1.30
N ASN A 267 -3.63 -21.39 -1.57
CA ASN A 267 -2.76 -22.00 -2.59
C ASN A 267 -3.46 -23.15 -3.28
N GLY A 268 -4.52 -22.86 -4.03
CA GLY A 268 -5.34 -23.89 -4.66
C GLY A 268 -5.76 -23.57 -6.09
N ASP A 269 -6.80 -24.25 -6.56
CA ASP A 269 -7.42 -23.99 -7.84
C ASP A 269 -7.97 -22.56 -7.92
N GLY A 270 -7.87 -21.92 -9.07
CA GLY A 270 -8.26 -20.51 -9.27
C GLY A 270 -7.08 -19.54 -9.33
N TYR A 271 -5.86 -19.98 -9.00
CA TYR A 271 -4.66 -19.19 -9.27
C TYR A 271 -4.10 -19.48 -10.67
N GLN A 272 -3.67 -18.42 -11.37
CA GLN A 272 -2.98 -18.50 -12.64
C GLN A 272 -1.77 -19.43 -12.54
N LYS A 273 -1.48 -20.24 -13.58
CA LYS A 273 -0.39 -21.22 -13.54
C LYS A 273 0.95 -20.57 -13.21
N GLY A 274 1.30 -19.47 -13.87
CA GLY A 274 2.55 -18.76 -13.61
C GLY A 274 2.67 -18.23 -12.20
N VAL A 275 1.55 -17.82 -11.57
CA VAL A 275 1.51 -17.40 -10.16
C VAL A 275 1.90 -18.57 -9.25
N ARG A 276 1.31 -19.75 -9.46
CA ARG A 276 1.63 -20.95 -8.67
C ARG A 276 3.08 -21.39 -8.88
N THR A 277 3.55 -21.42 -10.11
CA THR A 277 4.94 -21.79 -10.44
C THR A 277 5.95 -20.89 -9.72
N ARG A 278 5.75 -19.55 -9.78
CA ARG A 278 6.67 -18.62 -9.09
C ARG A 278 6.60 -18.74 -7.57
N PHE A 279 5.43 -19.04 -7.03
CA PHE A 279 5.26 -19.29 -5.59
C PHE A 279 6.02 -20.56 -5.15
N GLU A 280 5.84 -21.67 -5.86
CA GLU A 280 6.54 -22.94 -5.59
C GLU A 280 8.06 -22.80 -5.67
N GLU A 281 8.59 -22.16 -6.73
CA GLU A 281 10.03 -21.85 -6.85
C GLU A 281 10.55 -21.01 -5.68
N SER A 282 9.75 -20.07 -5.17
CA SER A 282 10.13 -19.25 -4.02
C SER A 282 10.22 -20.06 -2.73
N LEU A 283 9.33 -21.05 -2.56
CA LEU A 283 9.39 -21.99 -1.43
C LEU A 283 10.66 -22.85 -1.50
N GLU A 284 11.03 -23.34 -2.68
CA GLU A 284 12.26 -24.11 -2.89
C GLU A 284 13.51 -23.28 -2.53
N LEU A 285 13.54 -22.00 -2.94
CA LEU A 285 14.64 -21.08 -2.61
C LEU A 285 14.75 -20.83 -1.09
N LEU A 286 13.63 -20.66 -0.40
CA LEU A 286 13.61 -20.49 1.05
C LEU A 286 14.03 -21.78 1.78
N ALA A 287 13.62 -22.95 1.31
CA ALA A 287 14.06 -24.23 1.83
C ALA A 287 15.57 -24.41 1.64
N ALA A 288 16.11 -24.07 0.46
CA ALA A 288 17.55 -24.08 0.20
C ALA A 288 18.34 -23.11 1.08
N ALA A 289 17.72 -21.99 1.51
CA ALA A 289 18.29 -21.06 2.48
C ALA A 289 18.24 -21.56 3.93
N GLY A 290 17.64 -22.73 4.18
CA GLY A 290 17.60 -23.43 5.48
C GLY A 290 16.32 -23.22 6.28
N ALA A 291 15.25 -22.74 5.66
CA ALA A 291 13.93 -22.71 6.27
C ALA A 291 13.25 -24.10 6.20
N GLU A 292 12.37 -24.39 7.15
CA GLU A 292 11.50 -25.56 7.16
C GLU A 292 10.13 -25.16 6.59
N ILE A 293 9.74 -25.76 5.47
CA ILE A 293 8.42 -25.49 4.86
C ILE A 293 7.39 -26.48 5.44
N VAL A 294 6.32 -25.95 6.02
CA VAL A 294 5.24 -26.74 6.63
C VAL A 294 3.89 -26.32 6.07
N GLU A 295 2.95 -27.25 5.94
CA GLU A 295 1.57 -26.94 5.55
C GLU A 295 0.74 -26.57 6.77
N VAL A 296 -0.07 -25.52 6.65
CA VAL A 296 -1.04 -25.09 7.67
C VAL A 296 -2.41 -24.89 7.05
N SER A 297 -3.47 -25.07 7.84
CA SER A 297 -4.86 -24.88 7.41
C SER A 297 -5.50 -23.73 8.19
N ALA A 298 -6.28 -22.92 7.49
CA ALA A 298 -7.05 -21.79 7.99
C ALA A 298 -8.45 -21.78 7.37
N PRO A 299 -9.32 -22.76 7.74
CA PRO A 299 -10.57 -23.03 7.03
C PRO A 299 -11.56 -21.87 6.99
N ASN A 300 -11.53 -20.96 7.98
CA ASN A 300 -12.43 -19.82 7.99
C ASN A 300 -12.01 -18.70 7.01
N PHE A 301 -10.87 -18.81 6.32
CA PHE A 301 -10.45 -17.84 5.31
C PHE A 301 -11.39 -17.80 4.11
N GLU A 302 -12.12 -18.89 3.83
CA GLU A 302 -13.16 -18.92 2.80
C GLU A 302 -14.25 -17.85 3.00
N TYR A 303 -14.50 -17.45 4.25
CA TYR A 303 -15.52 -16.44 4.61
C TYR A 303 -14.96 -15.02 4.66
N ALA A 304 -13.64 -14.84 4.53
CA ALA A 304 -12.97 -13.56 4.75
C ALA A 304 -13.46 -12.47 3.79
N LEU A 305 -13.62 -12.81 2.51
CA LEU A 305 -14.11 -11.87 1.48
C LEU A 305 -15.51 -11.37 1.83
N ALA A 306 -16.44 -12.27 2.13
CA ALA A 306 -17.81 -11.91 2.47
C ALA A 306 -17.89 -11.07 3.76
N ALA A 307 -17.16 -11.46 4.81
CA ALA A 307 -17.12 -10.72 6.06
C ALA A 307 -16.50 -9.32 5.89
N TYR A 308 -15.44 -9.18 5.08
CA TYR A 308 -14.83 -7.90 4.77
C TYR A 308 -15.81 -6.96 4.08
N TYR A 309 -16.56 -7.44 3.07
CA TYR A 309 -17.53 -6.62 2.33
C TYR A 309 -18.82 -6.33 3.11
N LEU A 310 -18.95 -6.85 4.33
CA LEU A 310 -19.94 -6.39 5.31
C LEU A 310 -19.35 -5.38 6.29
N ILE A 311 -18.12 -5.59 6.77
CA ILE A 311 -17.47 -4.70 7.76
C ILE A 311 -17.02 -3.39 7.11
N ALA A 312 -16.22 -3.46 6.04
CA ALA A 312 -15.61 -2.29 5.44
C ALA A 312 -16.65 -1.29 4.89
N PRO A 313 -17.70 -1.68 4.14
CA PRO A 313 -18.77 -0.78 3.74
C PRO A 313 -19.55 -0.19 4.91
N SER A 314 -19.78 -0.96 5.99
CA SER A 314 -20.47 -0.47 7.20
C SER A 314 -19.68 0.67 7.85
N GLU A 315 -18.38 0.48 8.05
CA GLU A 315 -17.50 1.51 8.60
C GLU A 315 -17.34 2.69 7.64
N CYS A 316 -17.28 2.45 6.33
CA CYS A 316 -17.27 3.46 5.28
C CYS A 316 -18.51 4.37 5.35
N SER A 317 -19.69 3.79 5.45
CA SER A 317 -20.95 4.55 5.57
C SER A 317 -20.90 5.54 6.73
N SER A 318 -20.37 5.12 7.89
CA SER A 318 -20.15 5.98 9.05
C SER A 318 -19.05 7.02 8.80
N ASN A 319 -17.89 6.61 8.29
CA ASN A 319 -16.73 7.49 8.11
C ASN A 319 -16.98 8.58 7.07
N LEU A 320 -17.65 8.27 5.95
CA LEU A 320 -17.89 9.23 4.87
C LEU A 320 -19.12 10.12 5.12
N ALA A 321 -19.86 9.92 6.22
CA ALA A 321 -20.94 10.81 6.64
C ALA A 321 -20.47 12.25 6.92
N ARG A 322 -19.16 12.43 7.24
CA ARG A 322 -18.54 13.75 7.45
C ARG A 322 -18.49 14.65 6.22
N PHE A 323 -18.61 14.08 5.03
CA PHE A 323 -18.65 14.85 3.77
C PHE A 323 -20.10 15.25 3.46
N ASP A 324 -20.54 16.27 4.17
CA ASP A 324 -21.91 16.79 4.21
C ASP A 324 -22.08 18.13 3.49
N ALA A 325 -21.06 18.60 2.77
CA ALA A 325 -21.00 19.90 2.09
C ALA A 325 -20.98 21.14 3.01
N MET A 326 -20.91 20.97 4.36
CA MET A 326 -21.05 22.10 5.26
C MET A 326 -19.72 22.71 5.69
N ARG A 327 -18.66 21.91 5.92
CA ARG A 327 -17.44 22.38 6.57
C ARG A 327 -16.25 22.54 5.64
N TYR A 328 -16.09 21.65 4.67
CA TYR A 328 -14.97 21.62 3.73
C TYR A 328 -15.26 20.70 2.55
N GLY A 329 -14.47 20.84 1.48
CA GLY A 329 -14.64 20.08 0.25
C GLY A 329 -15.66 20.70 -0.69
N LEU A 330 -16.13 19.89 -1.62
CA LEU A 330 -17.13 20.29 -2.62
C LEU A 330 -18.44 20.72 -1.96
N ARG A 331 -19.05 21.79 -2.49
CA ARG A 331 -20.38 22.26 -2.13
C ARG A 331 -21.13 22.64 -3.40
N VAL A 332 -22.23 21.99 -3.69
CA VAL A 332 -23.03 22.17 -4.92
C VAL A 332 -24.50 22.44 -4.55
N GLY A 333 -25.19 23.27 -5.36
CA GLY A 333 -26.59 23.55 -5.16
C GLY A 333 -26.89 24.50 -4.01
N ASP A 334 -25.90 25.29 -3.57
CA ASP A 334 -26.09 26.32 -2.55
C ASP A 334 -26.73 27.56 -3.21
N SER A 335 -28.05 27.62 -3.20
CA SER A 335 -28.83 28.72 -3.74
C SER A 335 -29.85 29.22 -2.71
N ASP A 336 -30.36 30.42 -2.91
CA ASP A 336 -31.39 30.99 -2.01
C ASP A 336 -32.58 30.03 -1.84
N GLY A 337 -32.90 29.68 -0.60
CA GLY A 337 -33.98 28.76 -0.25
C GLY A 337 -33.60 27.26 -0.29
N ALA A 338 -32.38 26.90 -0.65
CA ALA A 338 -31.93 25.50 -0.58
C ALA A 338 -31.81 25.04 0.88
N SER A 339 -32.33 23.84 1.21
CA SER A 339 -32.14 23.25 2.52
C SER A 339 -30.73 22.60 2.62
N ALA A 340 -30.17 22.51 3.86
CA ALA A 340 -28.92 21.81 4.09
C ALA A 340 -28.96 20.36 3.57
N GLU A 341 -30.09 19.69 3.69
CA GLU A 341 -30.29 18.34 3.18
C GLU A 341 -30.21 18.29 1.64
N SER A 342 -30.84 19.23 0.93
CA SER A 342 -30.77 19.26 -0.54
C SER A 342 -29.34 19.54 -1.03
N VAL A 343 -28.62 20.46 -0.41
CA VAL A 343 -27.21 20.75 -0.72
C VAL A 343 -26.33 19.53 -0.46
N MET A 344 -26.49 18.87 0.68
CA MET A 344 -25.75 17.64 1.03
C MET A 344 -26.03 16.53 -0.01
N ASN A 345 -27.30 16.27 -0.30
CA ASN A 345 -27.68 15.20 -1.21
C ASN A 345 -27.10 15.42 -2.61
N LEU A 346 -27.26 16.62 -3.18
CA LEU A 346 -26.73 16.97 -4.49
C LEU A 346 -25.20 16.93 -4.53
N THR A 347 -24.53 17.44 -3.49
CA THR A 347 -23.07 17.41 -3.40
C THR A 347 -22.55 15.98 -3.37
N ARG A 348 -23.15 15.09 -2.60
CA ARG A 348 -22.76 13.68 -2.50
C ARG A 348 -23.07 12.92 -3.80
N GLU A 349 -24.18 13.24 -4.46
CA GLU A 349 -24.52 12.66 -5.76
C GLU A 349 -23.49 13.00 -6.84
N ILE A 350 -23.08 14.25 -6.92
CA ILE A 350 -22.14 14.72 -7.96
C ILE A 350 -20.68 14.37 -7.58
N GLY A 351 -20.33 14.50 -6.31
CA GLY A 351 -18.97 14.44 -5.84
C GLY A 351 -18.43 13.02 -5.64
N PHE A 352 -19.27 12.06 -5.23
CA PHE A 352 -18.86 10.67 -5.06
C PHE A 352 -18.97 9.85 -6.35
N GLY A 353 -17.97 9.02 -6.62
CA GLY A 353 -17.97 8.03 -7.69
C GLY A 353 -18.90 6.83 -7.42
N ARG A 354 -19.08 6.00 -8.45
CA ARG A 354 -20.00 4.87 -8.45
C ARG A 354 -19.71 3.85 -7.35
N GLU A 355 -18.44 3.47 -7.17
CA GLU A 355 -18.04 2.45 -6.18
C GLU A 355 -18.22 2.93 -4.74
N VAL A 356 -17.86 4.19 -4.47
CA VAL A 356 -18.07 4.80 -3.14
C VAL A 356 -19.55 4.84 -2.79
N LYS A 357 -20.40 5.28 -3.71
CA LYS A 357 -21.88 5.28 -3.50
C LYS A 357 -22.40 3.88 -3.21
N ARG A 358 -21.94 2.86 -3.98
CA ARG A 358 -22.32 1.46 -3.76
C ARG A 358 -21.98 1.02 -2.34
N ARG A 359 -20.73 1.24 -1.88
CA ARG A 359 -20.30 0.81 -0.54
C ARG A 359 -20.99 1.57 0.58
N ILE A 360 -21.27 2.86 0.42
CA ILE A 360 -22.06 3.63 1.38
C ILE A 360 -23.48 3.04 1.51
N ILE A 361 -24.15 2.73 0.40
CA ILE A 361 -25.51 2.16 0.40
C ILE A 361 -25.50 0.78 1.07
N LEU A 362 -24.57 -0.10 0.69
CA LEU A 362 -24.45 -1.44 1.26
C LEU A 362 -24.17 -1.38 2.77
N GLY A 363 -23.27 -0.49 3.19
CA GLY A 363 -22.93 -0.32 4.60
C GLY A 363 -24.09 0.25 5.42
N THR A 364 -24.80 1.23 4.89
CA THR A 364 -25.99 1.80 5.54
C THR A 364 -27.08 0.74 5.71
N TYR A 365 -27.29 -0.10 4.70
CA TYR A 365 -28.23 -1.23 4.77
C TYR A 365 -27.83 -2.25 5.85
N ALA A 366 -26.55 -2.65 5.86
CA ALA A 366 -26.02 -3.62 6.83
C ALA A 366 -26.09 -3.12 8.28
N LEU A 367 -26.06 -1.79 8.49
CA LEU A 367 -26.17 -1.17 9.82
C LEU A 367 -27.61 -0.83 10.23
N SER A 368 -28.58 -0.99 9.32
CA SER A 368 -29.97 -0.59 9.61
C SER A 368 -30.63 -1.49 10.65
N SER A 369 -31.68 -0.96 11.29
CA SER A 369 -32.45 -1.66 12.32
C SER A 369 -33.01 -2.98 11.78
N GLY A 370 -32.81 -4.08 12.53
CA GLY A 370 -33.19 -5.44 12.15
C GLY A 370 -32.15 -6.20 11.32
N TYR A 371 -31.13 -5.53 10.76
CA TYR A 371 -30.09 -6.18 9.95
C TYR A 371 -28.70 -6.14 10.60
N TYR A 372 -28.48 -5.26 11.58
CA TYR A 372 -27.18 -5.06 12.23
C TYR A 372 -26.57 -6.37 12.76
N ASP A 373 -27.33 -7.14 13.56
CA ASP A 373 -26.84 -8.39 14.14
C ASP A 373 -26.68 -9.50 13.09
N ALA A 374 -27.55 -9.52 12.08
CA ALA A 374 -27.52 -10.52 11.01
C ALA A 374 -26.32 -10.35 10.08
N TYR A 375 -25.93 -9.11 9.79
CA TYR A 375 -24.84 -8.81 8.85
C TYR A 375 -23.58 -8.35 9.56
N TYR A 376 -23.55 -7.14 10.12
CA TYR A 376 -22.34 -6.60 10.74
C TYR A 376 -21.89 -7.41 11.96
N GLY A 377 -22.82 -7.76 12.85
CA GLY A 377 -22.52 -8.59 14.02
C GLY A 377 -22.00 -9.97 13.66
N SER A 378 -22.60 -10.61 12.66
CA SER A 378 -22.14 -11.93 12.15
C SER A 378 -20.76 -11.83 11.49
N ALA A 379 -20.50 -10.80 10.71
CA ALA A 379 -19.20 -10.56 10.08
C ALA A 379 -18.09 -10.35 11.13
N GLN A 380 -18.37 -9.66 12.25
CA GLN A 380 -17.42 -9.51 13.35
C GLN A 380 -17.11 -10.85 14.05
N LYS A 381 -18.09 -11.76 14.17
CA LYS A 381 -17.86 -13.12 14.68
C LYS A 381 -16.97 -13.93 13.73
N VAL A 382 -17.20 -13.85 12.42
CA VAL A 382 -16.34 -14.46 11.40
C VAL A 382 -14.91 -13.90 11.48
N ARG A 383 -14.74 -12.58 11.65
CA ARG A 383 -13.44 -11.95 11.87
C ARG A 383 -12.69 -12.58 13.05
N THR A 384 -13.40 -12.87 14.13
CA THR A 384 -12.82 -13.56 15.31
C THR A 384 -12.33 -14.97 14.96
N LEU A 385 -13.11 -15.73 14.17
CA LEU A 385 -12.71 -17.08 13.72
C LEU A 385 -11.47 -17.02 12.81
N ILE A 386 -11.38 -16.06 11.89
CA ILE A 386 -10.20 -15.83 11.04
C ILE A 386 -8.96 -15.55 11.92
N THR A 387 -9.11 -14.69 12.95
CA THR A 387 -8.02 -14.42 13.88
C THR A 387 -7.58 -15.67 14.66
N GLN A 388 -8.52 -16.53 15.05
CA GLN A 388 -8.22 -17.81 15.72
C GLN A 388 -7.47 -18.76 14.79
N ASP A 389 -7.84 -18.82 13.49
CA ASP A 389 -7.12 -19.65 12.52
C ASP A 389 -5.65 -19.17 12.36
N PHE A 390 -5.42 -17.87 12.27
CA PHE A 390 -4.06 -17.33 12.27
C PHE A 390 -3.28 -17.73 13.53
N ASN A 391 -3.89 -17.58 14.72
CA ASN A 391 -3.23 -17.94 15.97
C ASN A 391 -2.82 -19.41 16.00
N LYS A 392 -3.73 -20.34 15.59
CA LYS A 392 -3.42 -21.77 15.48
C LYS A 392 -2.35 -22.08 14.45
N ALA A 393 -2.33 -21.37 13.31
CA ALA A 393 -1.32 -21.55 12.30
C ALA A 393 0.07 -21.07 12.79
N PHE A 394 0.11 -19.96 13.55
CA PHE A 394 1.34 -19.46 14.16
C PHE A 394 1.86 -20.29 15.35
N GLU A 395 1.08 -21.23 15.91
CA GLU A 395 1.59 -22.24 16.83
C GLU A 395 2.54 -23.25 16.12
N LYS A 396 2.39 -23.40 14.80
CA LYS A 396 3.14 -24.34 13.98
C LYS A 396 4.23 -23.71 13.13
N ALA A 397 4.12 -22.40 12.86
CA ALA A 397 5.00 -21.68 11.94
C ALA A 397 5.37 -20.29 12.48
N ASP A 398 6.56 -19.81 12.15
CA ASP A 398 7.06 -18.48 12.54
C ASP A 398 6.46 -17.37 11.70
N VAL A 399 6.21 -17.65 10.41
CA VAL A 399 5.52 -16.82 9.44
C VAL A 399 4.63 -17.71 8.56
N LEU A 400 3.63 -17.09 7.94
CA LEU A 400 2.80 -17.76 6.93
C LEU A 400 3.05 -17.16 5.56
N VAL A 401 2.82 -17.94 4.51
CA VAL A 401 3.03 -17.50 3.14
C VAL A 401 1.90 -17.96 2.19
N SER A 402 1.69 -17.17 1.16
CA SER A 402 0.79 -17.46 0.04
C SER A 402 1.22 -16.69 -1.21
N PRO A 403 0.69 -16.98 -2.41
CA PRO A 403 0.68 -15.98 -3.47
C PRO A 403 -0.05 -14.71 -2.99
N THR A 404 0.37 -13.53 -3.46
CA THR A 404 -0.29 -12.27 -3.05
C THR A 404 -1.63 -12.09 -3.77
N CYS A 405 -1.68 -12.41 -5.06
CA CYS A 405 -2.87 -12.26 -5.91
C CYS A 405 -3.13 -13.53 -6.71
N PRO A 406 -4.38 -13.82 -7.09
CA PRO A 406 -4.70 -14.99 -7.91
C PRO A 406 -4.14 -14.90 -9.33
N THR A 407 -4.01 -13.70 -9.87
CA THR A 407 -3.55 -13.44 -11.26
C THR A 407 -2.54 -12.31 -11.30
N THR A 408 -1.84 -12.17 -12.42
CA THR A 408 -1.10 -10.98 -12.79
C THR A 408 -2.04 -9.79 -13.04
N ALA A 409 -1.50 -8.61 -13.42
CA ALA A 409 -2.29 -7.44 -13.76
C ALA A 409 -3.24 -7.72 -14.93
N PHE A 410 -4.53 -7.50 -14.76
CA PHE A 410 -5.55 -7.58 -15.82
C PHE A 410 -5.67 -6.26 -16.58
N LYS A 411 -6.35 -6.25 -17.74
CA LYS A 411 -6.51 -5.05 -18.56
C LYS A 411 -7.44 -4.03 -17.92
N ILE A 412 -7.14 -2.75 -18.11
CA ILE A 412 -8.03 -1.65 -17.69
C ILE A 412 -9.40 -1.85 -18.35
N GLY A 413 -10.47 -1.75 -17.57
CA GLY A 413 -11.86 -1.94 -18.00
C GLY A 413 -12.34 -3.40 -17.97
N GLU A 414 -11.47 -4.38 -17.87
CA GLU A 414 -11.82 -5.82 -17.96
C GLU A 414 -12.83 -6.26 -16.89
N LYS A 415 -12.66 -5.78 -15.66
CA LYS A 415 -13.54 -6.14 -14.53
C LYS A 415 -14.48 -5.01 -14.08
N ALA A 416 -14.56 -3.90 -14.83
CA ALA A 416 -15.32 -2.72 -14.44
C ALA A 416 -16.82 -2.97 -14.22
N ASN A 417 -17.39 -3.96 -14.91
CA ASN A 417 -18.81 -4.33 -14.82
C ASN A 417 -19.09 -5.59 -13.98
N ASP A 418 -18.04 -6.22 -13.42
CA ASP A 418 -18.16 -7.38 -12.55
C ASP A 418 -17.51 -7.10 -11.19
N PRO A 419 -18.25 -6.54 -10.21
CA PRO A 419 -17.72 -6.25 -8.90
C PRO A 419 -17.16 -7.47 -8.16
N LEU A 420 -17.78 -8.65 -8.35
CA LEU A 420 -17.32 -9.87 -7.67
C LEU A 420 -15.97 -10.33 -8.22
N ALA A 421 -15.80 -10.33 -9.54
CA ALA A 421 -14.50 -10.63 -10.16
C ALA A 421 -13.41 -9.63 -9.76
N MET A 422 -13.77 -8.34 -9.55
CA MET A 422 -12.87 -7.34 -9.00
C MET A 422 -12.48 -7.67 -7.55
N TYR A 423 -13.44 -8.01 -6.70
CA TYR A 423 -13.22 -8.28 -5.28
C TYR A 423 -12.39 -9.55 -5.02
N LEU A 424 -12.48 -10.55 -5.90
CA LEU A 424 -11.69 -11.77 -5.81
C LEU A 424 -10.18 -11.56 -5.95
N ASN A 425 -9.73 -10.41 -6.47
CA ASN A 425 -8.29 -10.11 -6.51
C ASN A 425 -7.66 -10.00 -5.13
N ASP A 426 -8.46 -9.67 -4.10
CA ASP A 426 -7.99 -9.45 -2.73
C ASP A 426 -8.19 -10.67 -1.82
N ILE A 427 -8.56 -11.82 -2.37
CA ILE A 427 -8.91 -13.04 -1.58
C ILE A 427 -7.77 -13.47 -0.64
N ALA A 428 -6.52 -13.36 -1.08
CA ALA A 428 -5.35 -13.74 -0.28
C ALA A 428 -4.90 -12.65 0.70
N THR A 429 -5.25 -11.38 0.45
CA THR A 429 -4.77 -10.24 1.24
C THR A 429 -5.74 -9.85 2.36
N ILE A 430 -7.04 -9.99 2.14
CA ILE A 430 -8.12 -9.62 3.10
C ILE A 430 -7.98 -10.30 4.47
N PRO A 431 -7.69 -11.61 4.59
CA PRO A 431 -7.58 -12.24 5.91
C PRO A 431 -6.58 -11.56 6.84
N VAL A 432 -5.47 -11.06 6.29
CA VAL A 432 -4.40 -10.34 7.01
C VAL A 432 -4.92 -9.04 7.64
N ASN A 433 -5.79 -8.31 6.93
CA ASN A 433 -6.42 -7.10 7.46
C ASN A 433 -7.45 -7.45 8.53
N MET A 434 -8.25 -8.49 8.30
CA MET A 434 -9.26 -8.95 9.25
C MET A 434 -8.64 -9.32 10.60
N ALA A 435 -7.48 -9.95 10.60
CA ALA A 435 -6.76 -10.33 11.83
C ALA A 435 -5.86 -9.21 12.39
N GLY A 436 -5.62 -8.13 11.65
CA GLY A 436 -4.77 -7.01 12.09
C GLY A 436 -3.26 -7.33 12.15
N ILE A 437 -2.82 -8.45 11.60
CA ILE A 437 -1.42 -8.89 11.57
C ILE A 437 -0.60 -8.16 10.49
N GLY A 438 0.73 -8.28 10.53
CA GLY A 438 1.63 -7.79 9.49
C GLY A 438 1.53 -8.60 8.19
N GLY A 439 1.72 -7.95 7.04
CA GLY A 439 1.78 -8.60 5.72
C GLY A 439 2.71 -7.86 4.75
N MET A 440 3.53 -8.61 4.02
CA MET A 440 4.45 -8.08 3.01
C MET A 440 4.16 -8.79 1.68
N SER A 441 4.24 -8.06 0.59
CA SER A 441 4.37 -8.62 -0.76
C SER A 441 5.70 -8.19 -1.36
N LEU A 442 6.41 -9.14 -1.99
CA LEU A 442 7.62 -8.86 -2.74
C LEU A 442 7.58 -9.62 -4.07
N PRO A 443 8.33 -9.16 -5.10
CA PRO A 443 8.36 -9.82 -6.40
C PRO A 443 8.94 -11.23 -6.30
N SER A 444 8.30 -12.21 -6.95
CA SER A 444 8.77 -13.60 -7.08
C SER A 444 9.12 -14.02 -8.50
N GLY A 445 9.01 -13.11 -9.46
CA GLY A 445 9.31 -13.31 -10.88
C GLY A 445 8.21 -12.78 -11.77
N VAL A 446 8.19 -13.27 -13.02
CA VAL A 446 7.11 -13.01 -13.99
C VAL A 446 6.40 -14.31 -14.34
N ALA A 447 5.10 -14.24 -14.58
CA ALA A 447 4.33 -15.37 -15.11
C ALA A 447 4.75 -15.67 -16.55
N GLU A 448 4.83 -16.95 -16.90
CA GLU A 448 5.28 -17.36 -18.26
C GLU A 448 4.26 -17.01 -19.35
N GLU A 449 2.98 -16.96 -18.97
CA GLU A 449 1.87 -16.76 -19.90
C GLU A 449 1.81 -15.35 -20.49
N ASP A 450 2.27 -14.34 -19.74
CA ASP A 450 2.13 -12.94 -20.14
C ASP A 450 3.34 -12.05 -19.81
N GLY A 451 4.36 -12.60 -19.15
CA GLY A 451 5.59 -11.87 -18.80
C GLY A 451 5.39 -10.81 -17.71
N LEU A 452 4.29 -10.85 -16.98
CA LEU A 452 3.96 -9.85 -15.95
C LEU A 452 4.35 -10.28 -14.53
N PRO A 453 4.61 -9.32 -13.63
CA PRO A 453 5.05 -9.62 -12.27
C PRO A 453 4.08 -10.45 -11.45
N VAL A 454 4.66 -11.28 -10.59
CA VAL A 454 3.98 -12.09 -9.58
C VAL A 454 4.52 -11.73 -8.20
N GLY A 455 3.64 -11.63 -7.20
CA GLY A 455 4.00 -11.35 -5.82
C GLY A 455 3.92 -12.57 -4.90
N PHE A 456 4.91 -12.68 -4.01
CA PHE A 456 4.97 -13.61 -2.90
C PHE A 456 4.55 -12.88 -1.61
N GLN A 457 3.53 -13.39 -0.90
CA GLN A 457 3.05 -12.78 0.35
C GLN A 457 3.65 -13.48 1.57
N ILE A 458 4.12 -12.68 2.53
CA ILE A 458 4.60 -13.13 3.83
C ILE A 458 3.73 -12.47 4.91
N MET A 459 3.26 -13.24 5.87
CA MET A 459 2.40 -12.82 6.98
C MET A 459 3.07 -13.16 8.30
N ALA A 460 3.10 -12.21 9.25
CA ALA A 460 3.72 -12.42 10.55
C ALA A 460 2.75 -12.11 11.70
N PRO A 461 2.93 -12.73 12.87
CA PRO A 461 2.13 -12.42 14.05
C PRO A 461 2.18 -10.93 14.41
N VAL A 462 1.17 -10.47 15.15
CA VAL A 462 1.10 -9.08 15.65
C VAL A 462 2.41 -8.68 16.33
N MET A 463 2.98 -7.53 15.92
CA MET A 463 4.25 -6.98 16.42
C MET A 463 5.48 -7.90 16.24
N LYS A 464 5.40 -8.82 15.25
CA LYS A 464 6.53 -9.63 14.77
C LYS A 464 6.85 -9.32 13.31
N ASP A 465 6.67 -8.07 12.92
CA ASP A 465 6.92 -7.59 11.56
C ASP A 465 8.37 -7.84 11.12
N ASP A 466 9.33 -7.85 12.05
CA ASP A 466 10.72 -8.21 11.82
C ASP A 466 10.90 -9.60 11.14
N ARG A 467 10.03 -10.57 11.46
CA ARG A 467 10.09 -11.89 10.82
C ARG A 467 9.78 -11.84 9.32
N MET A 468 8.82 -10.99 8.90
CA MET A 468 8.55 -10.80 7.47
C MET A 468 9.77 -10.25 6.73
N TYR A 469 10.48 -9.31 7.35
CA TYR A 469 11.66 -8.70 6.76
C TYR A 469 12.85 -9.68 6.68
N SER A 470 13.03 -10.59 7.66
CA SER A 470 14.03 -11.65 7.56
C SER A 470 13.76 -12.58 6.38
N VAL A 471 12.51 -13.07 6.24
CA VAL A 471 12.11 -13.98 5.17
C VAL A 471 12.13 -13.27 3.81
N GLY A 472 11.62 -12.04 3.75
CA GLY A 472 11.62 -11.24 2.53
C GLY A 472 13.04 -10.97 2.01
N ALA A 473 13.97 -10.60 2.89
CA ALA A 473 15.36 -10.35 2.51
C ALA A 473 16.09 -11.63 2.05
N ALA A 474 15.82 -12.77 2.70
CA ALA A 474 16.38 -14.07 2.27
C ALA A 474 15.88 -14.42 0.86
N LEU A 475 14.58 -14.30 0.61
CA LEU A 475 13.98 -14.58 -0.69
C LEU A 475 14.48 -13.61 -1.76
N GLU A 476 14.51 -12.31 -1.47
CA GLU A 476 15.02 -11.27 -2.39
C GLU A 476 16.47 -11.57 -2.79
N ALA A 477 17.34 -11.91 -1.86
CA ALA A 477 18.75 -12.26 -2.11
C ALA A 477 18.89 -13.53 -2.98
N ALA A 478 18.08 -14.57 -2.72
CA ALA A 478 18.07 -15.80 -3.50
C ALA A 478 17.60 -15.58 -4.94
N LEU A 479 16.52 -14.79 -5.11
CA LEU A 479 15.98 -14.41 -6.41
C LEU A 479 16.96 -13.53 -7.19
N LEU A 480 17.60 -12.55 -6.53
CA LEU A 480 18.62 -11.72 -7.15
C LEU A 480 19.81 -12.56 -7.64
N SER A 481 20.25 -13.54 -6.86
CA SER A 481 21.29 -14.50 -7.28
C SER A 481 20.84 -15.34 -8.49
N LYS A 482 19.58 -15.77 -8.52
CA LYS A 482 19.01 -16.56 -9.65
C LYS A 482 18.87 -15.72 -10.92
N TRP A 483 18.44 -14.47 -10.82
CA TRP A 483 18.19 -13.61 -11.99
C TRP A 483 19.41 -12.80 -12.44
N GLY A 484 20.40 -12.60 -11.58
CA GLY A 484 21.60 -11.80 -11.86
C GLY A 484 21.37 -10.28 -11.80
N ALA A 485 20.11 -9.84 -11.68
CA ALA A 485 19.73 -8.43 -11.56
C ALA A 485 18.34 -8.29 -10.90
N PRO A 486 17.99 -7.13 -10.33
CA PRO A 486 16.65 -6.87 -9.81
C PRO A 486 15.57 -7.02 -10.88
N LEU A 487 14.38 -7.54 -10.52
CA LEU A 487 13.28 -7.75 -11.47
C LEU A 487 12.95 -6.48 -12.26
N LEU A 488 12.90 -5.31 -11.60
CA LEU A 488 12.60 -4.03 -12.26
C LEU A 488 13.65 -3.58 -13.29
N SER A 489 14.83 -4.25 -13.36
CA SER A 489 15.78 -3.97 -14.46
C SER A 489 15.30 -4.46 -15.82
N THR A 490 14.33 -5.40 -15.83
CA THR A 490 13.75 -5.99 -17.04
C THR A 490 12.46 -5.30 -17.50
N ILE A 491 11.98 -4.30 -16.75
CA ILE A 491 10.77 -3.56 -17.11
C ILE A 491 10.95 -2.87 -18.47
N PRO A 492 9.93 -2.88 -19.35
CA PRO A 492 9.98 -2.19 -20.62
C PRO A 492 10.30 -0.71 -20.47
N ALA A 493 11.08 -0.14 -21.37
CA ALA A 493 11.36 1.28 -21.36
C ALA A 493 10.09 2.07 -21.70
N LEU A 494 9.72 2.99 -20.83
CA LEU A 494 8.63 3.94 -21.08
C LEU A 494 9.10 5.00 -22.11
N ALA A 495 8.19 5.46 -22.97
CA ALA A 495 8.49 6.51 -23.93
C ALA A 495 8.88 7.79 -23.16
N GLY A 496 10.10 8.30 -23.40
CA GLY A 496 10.66 9.47 -22.72
C GLY A 496 11.56 9.16 -21.51
N SER A 497 11.62 7.90 -21.03
CA SER A 497 12.59 7.52 -19.99
C SER A 497 14.03 7.63 -20.53
N LYS A 498 14.91 8.26 -19.73
CA LYS A 498 16.36 8.39 -20.06
C LYS A 498 17.19 7.26 -19.47
#